data_a1275f8e2ca9a805f6a71660bb0217d7
#
_entry.id   a1275f8e2ca9a805f6a71660bb0217d7
#
_cell.length_a   1.000
_cell.length_b   1.000
_cell.length_c   1.000
_cell.angle_alpha   90.00
_cell.angle_beta   90.00
_cell.angle_gamma   90.00
#
_symmetry.space_group_name_H-M   'P 1'
#
loop_
_entity.id
_entity.type
_entity.pdbx_description
1 polymer ?
#
loop_
_entity_poly.entity_id
_entity_poly.type
_entity_poly.pdbx_seq_one_letter_code
_entity_poly.pdbx_strand_id
1 'polypeptide(L)'
;MKLLSGNSNILLSKNIAKYLKSKLVNSSIKNFSDGEIYVEINENIRGNSIFIIQSISSPANDNLMQLLLCIDALKRSSAKNITAVIPYFGYARQDRKVVPRTSIS
;
A
#
# COMPACT_ATOMS: atom_id res chain seq x y z
N MET A 1 -10.60 -10.84 -2.59
CA MET A 1 -9.29 -10.22 -2.34
C MET A 1 -8.92 -9.28 -3.48
N LYS A 2 -8.47 -8.09 -3.15
CA LYS A 2 -7.99 -7.12 -4.13
C LYS A 2 -6.62 -6.60 -3.72
N LEU A 3 -5.86 -6.12 -4.69
CA LEU A 3 -4.51 -5.59 -4.47
C LEU A 3 -4.47 -4.10 -4.72
N LEU A 4 -3.89 -3.34 -3.80
CA LEU A 4 -3.62 -1.91 -3.98
C LEU A 4 -2.11 -1.70 -4.03
N SER A 5 -1.64 -0.94 -5.01
CA SER A 5 -0.22 -0.61 -5.12
C SER A 5 0.04 0.79 -4.58
N GLY A 6 1.00 0.91 -3.67
CA GLY A 6 1.65 2.19 -3.45
C GLY A 6 2.58 2.51 -4.62
N ASN A 7 3.21 3.68 -4.59
CA ASN A 7 4.06 4.14 -5.69
C ASN A 7 5.53 3.73 -5.56
N SER A 8 5.92 3.08 -4.48
CA SER A 8 7.33 2.76 -4.24
C SER A 8 7.91 1.78 -5.26
N ASN A 9 7.10 0.82 -5.70
CA ASN A 9 7.52 -0.16 -6.70
C ASN A 9 6.30 -0.70 -7.46
N ILE A 10 5.83 0.11 -8.40
CA ILE A 10 4.64 -0.23 -9.19
C ILE A 10 4.86 -1.47 -10.04
N LEU A 11 6.07 -1.63 -10.57
CA LEU A 11 6.40 -2.80 -11.39
C LEU A 11 6.23 -4.11 -10.60
N LEU A 12 6.72 -4.14 -9.36
CA LEU A 12 6.55 -5.31 -8.50
C LEU A 12 5.07 -5.60 -8.25
N SER A 13 4.28 -4.56 -7.97
CA SER A 13 2.84 -4.72 -7.75
C SER A 13 2.14 -5.26 -8.97
N LYS A 14 2.48 -4.76 -10.16
CA LYS A 14 1.92 -5.25 -11.42
C LYS A 14 2.29 -6.71 -11.67
N ASN A 15 3.53 -7.08 -11.35
CA ASN A 15 3.98 -8.46 -11.52
C ASN A 15 3.25 -9.41 -10.57
N ILE A 16 3.05 -9.00 -9.34
CA ILE A 16 2.30 -9.80 -8.35
C ILE A 16 0.84 -9.97 -8.82
N ALA A 17 0.21 -8.87 -9.25
CA ALA A 17 -1.16 -8.91 -9.74
C ALA A 17 -1.28 -9.86 -10.93
N LYS A 18 -0.34 -9.80 -11.86
CA LYS A 18 -0.33 -10.68 -13.03
C LYS A 18 -0.18 -12.14 -12.62
N TYR A 19 0.73 -12.43 -11.70
CA TYR A 19 0.97 -13.79 -11.21
C TYR A 19 -0.30 -14.37 -10.56
N LEU A 20 -0.99 -13.54 -9.77
CA LEU A 20 -2.21 -13.96 -9.07
C LEU A 20 -3.45 -13.87 -9.94
N LYS A 21 -3.32 -13.44 -11.20
CA LYS A 21 -4.44 -13.21 -12.11
C LYS A 21 -5.49 -12.27 -11.50
N SER A 22 -5.00 -11.25 -10.81
CA SER A 22 -5.81 -10.24 -10.17
C SER A 22 -5.52 -8.88 -10.77
N LYS A 23 -6.44 -7.93 -10.61
CA LYS A 23 -6.23 -6.56 -11.04
C LYS A 23 -5.89 -5.69 -9.84
N LEU A 24 -5.09 -4.65 -10.09
CA LEU A 24 -4.86 -3.64 -9.07
C LEU A 24 -6.09 -2.77 -8.91
N VAL A 25 -6.38 -2.39 -7.66
CA VAL A 25 -7.45 -1.45 -7.35
C VAL A 25 -7.17 -0.13 -8.08
N ASN A 26 -8.20 0.44 -8.70
CA ASN A 26 -8.09 1.74 -9.33
C ASN A 26 -7.99 2.82 -8.24
N SER A 27 -6.86 3.50 -8.21
CA SER A 27 -6.57 4.52 -7.21
C SER A 27 -5.76 5.64 -7.82
N SER A 28 -5.79 6.79 -7.15
CA SER A 28 -4.95 7.94 -7.48
C SER A 28 -4.08 8.24 -6.28
N ILE A 29 -2.77 8.20 -6.45
CA ILE A 29 -1.81 8.55 -5.41
C ILE A 29 -0.90 9.61 -5.99
N LYS A 30 -0.90 10.80 -5.40
CA LYS A 30 -0.14 11.94 -5.90
C LYS A 30 0.71 12.54 -4.79
N ASN A 31 1.93 12.89 -5.14
CA ASN A 31 2.81 13.67 -4.28
C ASN A 31 2.90 15.07 -4.85
N PHE A 32 2.59 16.07 -4.03
CA PHE A 32 2.68 17.46 -4.42
C PHE A 32 4.05 18.03 -4.06
N SER A 33 4.43 19.13 -4.73
CA SER A 33 5.74 19.74 -4.56
C SER A 33 6.01 20.26 -3.15
N ASP A 34 4.95 20.53 -2.38
CA ASP A 34 5.06 20.96 -0.99
C ASP A 34 5.17 19.79 0.00
N GLY A 35 5.29 18.57 -0.51
CA GLY A 35 5.40 17.36 0.30
C GLY A 35 4.07 16.74 0.68
N GLU A 36 2.96 17.34 0.30
CA GLU A 36 1.64 16.81 0.57
C GLU A 36 1.36 15.58 -0.29
N ILE A 37 0.73 14.56 0.29
CA ILE A 37 0.40 13.31 -0.39
C ILE A 37 -1.11 13.16 -0.42
N TYR A 38 -1.65 12.85 -1.59
CA TYR A 38 -3.08 12.66 -1.79
C TYR A 38 -3.34 11.22 -2.23
N VAL A 39 -4.29 10.56 -1.57
CA VAL A 39 -4.70 9.19 -1.92
C VAL A 39 -6.20 9.15 -2.11
N GLU A 40 -6.64 8.61 -3.25
CA GLU A 40 -8.05 8.42 -3.56
C GLU A 40 -8.27 7.01 -4.10
N ILE A 41 -9.29 6.33 -3.58
CA ILE A 41 -9.72 5.02 -4.08
C ILE A 41 -10.86 5.26 -5.06
N ASN A 42 -10.67 4.84 -6.31
CA ASN A 42 -11.56 5.18 -7.43
C ASN A 42 -12.49 4.02 -7.84
N GLU A 43 -12.63 3.02 -6.99
CA GLU A 43 -13.58 1.95 -7.23
C GLU A 43 -14.21 1.48 -5.92
N ASN A 44 -15.30 0.72 -6.02
CA ASN A 44 -15.97 0.21 -4.83
C ASN A 44 -15.21 -1.00 -4.30
N ILE A 45 -14.70 -0.87 -3.08
CA ILE A 45 -13.97 -1.95 -2.40
C ILE A 45 -14.67 -2.38 -1.10
N ARG A 46 -15.89 -1.91 -0.88
CA ARG A 46 -16.63 -2.22 0.36
C ARG A 46 -16.70 -3.73 0.58
N GLY A 47 -16.36 -4.15 1.79
CA GLY A 47 -16.44 -5.55 2.18
C GLY A 47 -15.35 -6.45 1.61
N ASN A 48 -14.40 -5.90 0.85
CA ASN A 48 -13.30 -6.67 0.29
C ASN A 48 -12.08 -6.68 1.22
N SER A 49 -11.35 -7.78 1.20
CA SER A 49 -10.02 -7.84 1.82
C SER A 49 -9.01 -7.24 0.85
N ILE A 50 -8.22 -6.28 1.32
CA ILE A 50 -7.27 -5.53 0.49
C ILE A 50 -5.86 -5.81 0.98
N PHE A 51 -4.97 -6.13 0.04
CA PHE A 51 -3.53 -6.24 0.29
C PHE A 51 -2.86 -5.02 -0.34
N ILE A 52 -2.17 -4.22 0.48
CA ILE A 52 -1.42 -3.05 0.00
C ILE A 52 0.03 -3.46 -0.19
N ILE A 53 0.57 -3.22 -1.37
CA ILE A 53 1.97 -3.52 -1.68
C ILE A 53 2.72 -2.20 -1.69
N GLN A 54 3.61 -2.01 -0.71
CA GLN A 54 4.39 -0.78 -0.58
C GLN A 54 5.70 -1.06 0.16
N SER A 55 6.81 -0.78 -0.48
CA SER A 55 8.11 -0.82 0.17
C SER A 55 8.37 0.47 0.93
N ILE A 56 9.03 0.36 2.09
CA ILE A 56 9.46 1.52 2.88
C ILE A 56 10.95 1.74 2.61
N SER A 57 11.27 1.80 1.33
CA SER A 57 12.61 2.14 0.85
C SER A 57 12.74 3.65 0.72
N SER A 58 13.93 4.12 0.37
CA SER A 58 14.18 5.56 0.20
C SER A 58 13.30 6.15 -0.92
N PRO A 59 12.66 7.30 -0.71
CA PRO A 59 12.58 8.07 0.54
C PRO A 59 11.61 7.44 1.54
N ALA A 60 12.16 6.94 2.65
CA ALA A 60 11.42 6.08 3.58
C ALA A 60 10.24 6.79 4.24
N ASN A 61 10.43 8.06 4.64
CA ASN A 61 9.36 8.80 5.30
C ASN A 61 8.17 9.04 4.37
N ASP A 62 8.44 9.37 3.11
CA ASP A 62 7.38 9.59 2.13
C ASP A 62 6.64 8.29 1.83
N ASN A 63 7.37 7.20 1.68
CA ASN A 63 6.76 5.90 1.40
C ASN A 63 5.96 5.38 2.59
N LEU A 64 6.43 5.60 3.81
CA LEU A 64 5.67 5.26 5.01
C LEU A 64 4.40 6.10 5.10
N MET A 65 4.50 7.41 4.91
CA MET A 65 3.33 8.28 4.96
C MET A 65 2.31 7.89 3.89
N GLN A 66 2.77 7.56 2.69
CA GLN A 66 1.90 7.09 1.62
C GLN A 66 1.16 5.82 2.02
N LEU A 67 1.86 4.88 2.66
CA LEU A 67 1.22 3.65 3.15
C LEU A 67 0.14 3.96 4.18
N LEU A 68 0.43 4.84 5.14
CA LEU A 68 -0.54 5.19 6.18
C LEU A 68 -1.78 5.87 5.59
N LEU A 69 -1.60 6.73 4.60
CA LEU A 69 -2.71 7.40 3.93
C LEU A 69 -3.54 6.42 3.08
N CYS A 70 -2.89 5.43 2.46
CA CYS A 70 -3.60 4.36 1.76
C CYS A 70 -4.47 3.56 2.74
N ILE A 71 -3.93 3.22 3.90
CA ILE A 71 -4.68 2.48 4.92
C ILE A 71 -5.90 3.30 5.36
N ASP A 72 -5.70 4.58 5.62
CA ASP A 72 -6.80 5.47 6.02
C ASP A 72 -7.89 5.53 4.93
N ALA A 73 -7.50 5.71 3.68
CA ALA A 73 -8.44 5.76 2.56
C ALA A 73 -9.22 4.44 2.42
N LEU A 74 -8.55 3.31 2.60
CA LEU A 74 -9.21 2.00 2.54
C LEU A 74 -10.19 1.80 3.68
N LYS A 75 -9.84 2.24 4.90
CA LYS A 75 -10.76 2.18 6.04
C LYS A 75 -12.00 3.02 5.79
N ARG A 76 -11.82 4.24 5.29
CA ARG A 76 -12.94 5.11 4.95
C ARG A 76 -13.81 4.55 3.83
N SER A 77 -13.22 3.72 2.96
CA SER A 77 -13.94 3.04 1.88
C SER A 77 -14.55 1.71 2.31
N SER A 78 -14.53 1.41 3.59
CA SER A 78 -15.15 0.22 4.20
C SER A 78 -14.55 -1.10 3.74
N ALA A 79 -13.24 -1.16 3.55
CA ALA A 79 -12.55 -2.42 3.33
C ALA A 79 -12.78 -3.35 4.54
N LYS A 80 -12.96 -4.63 4.28
CA LYS A 80 -13.20 -5.60 5.34
C LYS A 80 -11.94 -5.85 6.15
N ASN A 81 -10.84 -6.14 5.47
CA ASN A 81 -9.53 -6.37 6.07
C ASN A 81 -8.47 -5.66 5.25
N ILE A 82 -7.44 -5.16 5.91
CA ILE A 82 -6.33 -4.50 5.25
C ILE A 82 -5.04 -5.17 5.71
N THR A 83 -4.25 -5.64 4.76
CA THR A 83 -2.95 -6.26 5.02
C THR A 83 -1.89 -5.50 4.24
N ALA A 84 -0.88 -5.00 4.94
CA ALA A 84 0.25 -4.34 4.30
C ALA A 84 1.32 -5.38 3.96
N VAL A 85 1.69 -5.43 2.69
CA VAL A 85 2.79 -6.26 2.20
C VAL A 85 3.97 -5.33 1.96
N ILE A 86 5.00 -5.44 2.80
CA ILE A 86 6.14 -4.53 2.79
C ILE A 86 7.38 -5.32 2.39
N PRO A 87 7.71 -5.37 1.08
CA PRO A 87 8.87 -6.15 0.61
C PRO A 87 10.19 -5.65 1.17
N TYR A 88 10.27 -4.35 1.49
CA TYR A 88 11.43 -3.77 2.13
C TYR A 88 10.98 -2.77 3.18
N PHE A 89 11.52 -2.88 4.40
CA PHE A 89 11.18 -1.98 5.51
C PHE A 89 12.44 -1.21 5.94
N GLY A 90 12.54 0.05 5.52
CA GLY A 90 13.74 0.87 5.73
C GLY A 90 14.09 1.13 7.19
N TYR A 91 13.09 1.09 8.08
CA TYR A 91 13.31 1.28 9.52
C TYR A 91 13.75 0.01 10.23
N ALA A 92 13.79 -1.13 9.54
CA ALA A 92 14.11 -2.43 10.13
C ALA A 92 15.57 -2.56 10.55
N ARG A 93 16.42 -1.60 10.23
CA ARG A 93 17.81 -1.59 10.69
C ARG A 93 17.93 -1.58 12.20
N GLN A 94 16.91 -1.12 12.89
CA GLN A 94 16.88 -1.09 14.36
C GLN A 94 16.24 -2.34 14.95
N ASP A 95 15.72 -3.23 14.09
CA ASP A 95 15.13 -4.48 14.50
C ASP A 95 15.66 -5.58 13.59
N ARG A 96 16.08 -6.69 14.20
CA ARG A 96 16.64 -7.81 13.46
C ARG A 96 15.58 -8.71 12.84
N LYS A 97 14.34 -8.57 13.27
CA LYS A 97 13.21 -9.35 12.75
C LYS A 97 12.36 -8.46 11.89
N VAL A 98 12.37 -8.72 10.59
CA VAL A 98 11.55 -8.01 9.66
C VAL A 98 10.31 -8.83 9.37
N VAL A 99 9.14 -8.26 9.63
CA VAL A 99 7.88 -8.87 9.25
C VAL A 99 7.45 -8.21 7.93
N PRO A 100 7.54 -8.92 6.81
CA PRO A 100 7.23 -8.31 5.51
C PRO A 100 5.74 -8.05 5.31
N ARG A 101 4.90 -8.52 6.22
CA ARG A 101 3.46 -8.38 6.13
C ARG A 101 2.87 -8.11 7.51
N THR A 102 2.05 -7.06 7.61
CA THR A 102 1.36 -6.69 8.84
C THR A 102 -0.13 -6.55 8.55
N SER A 103 -0.96 -7.21 9.36
CA SER A 103 -2.42 -7.08 9.26
C SER A 103 -2.89 -5.88 10.07
N ILE A 104 -3.81 -5.11 9.49
CA ILE A 104 -4.41 -3.94 10.10
C ILE A 104 -5.92 -4.04 9.93
N SER A 105 -6.64 -3.96 11.03
CA SER A 105 -8.10 -4.04 11.02
C SER A 105 -8.75 -2.76 11.53
#